data_3f93112a0798c9eacde894e2a71d6674
#
_entry.id   3f93112a0798c9eacde894e2a71d6674
#
_cell.length_a   1.000
_cell.length_b   1.000
_cell.length_c   1.000
_cell.angle_alpha   90.00
_cell.angle_beta   90.00
_cell.angle_gamma   90.00
#
_symmetry.space_group_name_H-M   'P 1'
#
loop_
_entity.id
_entity.type
_entity.pdbx_description
1 polymer ?
#
loop_
_entity_poly.entity_id
_entity_poly.type
_entity_poly.pdbx_seq_one_letter_code
_entity_poly.pdbx_strand_id
1 'polypeptide(L)'
;MPLPLALVLAAAVASATPQQRVPAADIQRDVAATLAQRLREAGSTAEVRGVSGVSDQSLPAGAFSLEVGSVAGRWPRARAGVPVRLRVDGRAVRTLVAWVDVRDVRTVLTYADDASAHARGDALRLEPRDIDMTCCFGDVVRDASTLATLRVRRAVRAGEPAMVSDFEAMPDVAARQSVEIEVVRGTVRLTTVGTALADGRIGQIIAVRPDGAEQPVRARVSAKQKVTLDEQLH
;
A
#
# COMPACT_ATOMS: atom_id res chain seq x y z
N MET A 1 59.99 16.43 -67.48
CA MET A 1 58.53 16.28 -67.66
C MET A 1 57.92 15.71 -66.41
N PRO A 2 57.22 16.46 -65.61
CA PRO A 2 56.50 15.90 -64.42
C PRO A 2 55.07 15.53 -64.81
N LEU A 3 54.65 14.32 -64.41
CA LEU A 3 53.25 13.84 -64.47
C LEU A 3 52.41 14.54 -63.39
N PRO A 4 51.17 14.93 -63.66
CA PRO A 4 50.27 15.42 -62.63
C PRO A 4 49.57 14.25 -61.90
N LEU A 5 49.66 14.26 -60.58
CA LEU A 5 48.96 13.37 -59.67
C LEU A 5 47.47 13.81 -59.53
N ALA A 6 46.59 13.08 -60.18
CA ALA A 6 45.12 13.33 -60.04
C ALA A 6 44.61 12.83 -58.72
N LEU A 7 44.23 13.77 -57.82
CA LEU A 7 43.59 13.49 -56.55
C LEU A 7 42.10 13.18 -56.80
N VAL A 8 41.72 11.90 -56.71
CA VAL A 8 40.30 11.46 -56.75
C VAL A 8 39.68 11.68 -55.41
N LEU A 9 38.87 12.71 -55.28
CA LEU A 9 38.06 12.99 -54.07
C LEU A 9 36.81 12.07 -54.09
N ALA A 10 36.83 10.96 -53.37
CA ALA A 10 35.66 10.11 -53.21
C ALA A 10 34.69 10.81 -52.26
N ALA A 11 33.62 11.39 -52.79
CA ALA A 11 32.51 11.89 -51.99
C ALA A 11 31.73 10.72 -51.37
N ALA A 12 31.86 10.50 -50.08
CA ALA A 12 31.02 9.58 -49.35
C ALA A 12 29.59 10.14 -49.31
N VAL A 13 28.71 9.58 -50.12
CA VAL A 13 27.27 9.85 -50.06
C VAL A 13 26.74 9.18 -48.78
N ALA A 14 26.54 9.96 -47.72
CA ALA A 14 25.85 9.50 -46.52
C ALA A 14 24.40 9.16 -46.90
N SER A 15 24.12 7.89 -47.09
CA SER A 15 22.76 7.39 -47.32
C SER A 15 21.91 7.70 -46.08
N ALA A 16 21.08 8.74 -46.15
CA ALA A 16 20.11 9.07 -45.10
C ALA A 16 19.16 7.86 -44.95
N THR A 17 19.23 7.19 -43.83
CA THR A 17 18.29 6.12 -43.52
C THR A 17 16.87 6.69 -43.54
N PRO A 18 15.96 6.14 -44.36
CA PRO A 18 14.58 6.64 -44.39
C PRO A 18 13.97 6.63 -42.99
N GLN A 19 13.29 7.73 -42.66
CA GLN A 19 12.67 7.90 -41.36
C GLN A 19 11.14 7.85 -41.49
N GLN A 20 10.48 7.31 -40.47
CA GLN A 20 9.04 7.38 -40.28
C GLN A 20 8.70 8.18 -39.03
N ARG A 21 7.60 8.92 -39.09
CA ARG A 21 7.05 9.64 -37.95
C ARG A 21 5.96 8.79 -37.26
N VAL A 22 6.12 8.55 -35.99
CA VAL A 22 5.13 7.89 -35.16
C VAL A 22 4.49 8.94 -34.23
N PRO A 23 3.21 9.27 -34.41
CA PRO A 23 2.52 10.28 -33.61
C PRO A 23 2.47 9.87 -32.14
N ALA A 24 2.60 10.84 -31.23
CA ALA A 24 2.44 10.64 -29.79
C ALA A 24 1.09 10.00 -29.44
N ALA A 25 0.02 10.42 -30.14
CA ALA A 25 -1.33 9.91 -29.92
C ALA A 25 -1.45 8.39 -30.15
N ASP A 26 -0.72 7.84 -31.13
CA ASP A 26 -0.75 6.39 -31.39
C ASP A 26 -0.03 5.63 -30.28
N ILE A 27 1.14 6.10 -29.85
CA ILE A 27 1.87 5.51 -28.74
C ILE A 27 1.02 5.56 -27.46
N GLN A 28 0.38 6.69 -27.17
CA GLN A 28 -0.48 6.85 -26.00
C GLN A 28 -1.67 5.88 -26.01
N ARG A 29 -2.32 5.73 -27.17
CA ARG A 29 -3.44 4.81 -27.37
C ARG A 29 -3.03 3.36 -27.12
N ASP A 30 -1.93 2.93 -27.71
CA ASP A 30 -1.45 1.56 -27.60
C ASP A 30 -0.97 1.22 -26.17
N VAL A 31 -0.31 2.17 -25.49
CA VAL A 31 0.05 2.04 -24.08
C VAL A 31 -1.20 1.92 -23.22
N ALA A 32 -2.20 2.79 -23.42
CA ALA A 32 -3.46 2.76 -22.69
C ALA A 32 -4.20 1.42 -22.88
N ALA A 33 -4.30 0.95 -24.13
CA ALA A 33 -4.96 -0.31 -24.46
C ALA A 33 -4.27 -1.50 -23.80
N THR A 34 -2.93 -1.55 -23.86
CA THR A 34 -2.13 -2.63 -23.25
C THR A 34 -2.32 -2.68 -21.74
N LEU A 35 -2.27 -1.51 -21.06
CA LEU A 35 -2.44 -1.46 -19.60
C LEU A 35 -3.86 -1.76 -19.17
N ALA A 36 -4.86 -1.27 -19.91
CA ALA A 36 -6.26 -1.59 -19.65
C ALA A 36 -6.53 -3.10 -19.78
N GLN A 37 -5.91 -3.75 -20.75
CA GLN A 37 -5.99 -5.21 -20.88
C GLN A 37 -5.35 -5.92 -19.70
N ARG A 38 -4.12 -5.54 -19.30
CA ARG A 38 -3.45 -6.13 -18.13
C ARG A 38 -4.25 -5.95 -16.83
N LEU A 39 -4.91 -4.82 -16.64
CA LEU A 39 -5.78 -4.58 -15.49
C LEU A 39 -6.98 -5.55 -15.49
N ARG A 40 -7.61 -5.73 -16.65
CA ARG A 40 -8.73 -6.70 -16.78
C ARG A 40 -8.28 -8.15 -16.53
N GLU A 41 -7.13 -8.55 -17.08
CA GLU A 41 -6.55 -9.88 -16.88
C GLU A 41 -6.20 -10.15 -15.40
N ALA A 42 -5.80 -9.10 -14.68
CA ALA A 42 -5.57 -9.14 -13.22
C ALA A 42 -6.87 -9.06 -12.38
N GLY A 43 -8.05 -9.02 -13.00
CA GLY A 43 -9.34 -8.87 -12.31
C GLY A 43 -9.53 -7.53 -11.63
N SER A 44 -8.78 -6.49 -12.03
CA SER A 44 -8.89 -5.15 -11.46
C SER A 44 -10.03 -4.37 -12.09
N THR A 45 -10.75 -3.59 -11.26
CA THR A 45 -11.77 -2.62 -11.68
C THR A 45 -11.18 -1.26 -12.10
N ALA A 46 -9.87 -1.10 -11.96
CA ALA A 46 -9.18 0.14 -12.27
C ALA A 46 -9.22 0.48 -13.77
N GLU A 47 -9.37 1.76 -14.08
CA GLU A 47 -9.45 2.29 -15.44
C GLU A 47 -8.26 3.21 -15.74
N VAL A 48 -7.69 3.06 -16.93
CA VAL A 48 -6.71 4.01 -17.46
C VAL A 48 -7.46 5.25 -17.97
N ARG A 49 -7.21 6.41 -17.36
CA ARG A 49 -7.87 7.68 -17.69
C ARG A 49 -7.13 8.48 -18.73
N GLY A 50 -5.81 8.33 -18.80
CA GLY A 50 -4.98 9.03 -19.77
C GLY A 50 -3.53 8.58 -19.74
N VAL A 51 -2.83 8.88 -20.83
CA VAL A 51 -1.39 8.67 -21.00
C VAL A 51 -0.77 9.98 -21.45
N SER A 52 0.32 10.39 -20.82
CA SER A 52 1.01 11.66 -21.09
C SER A 52 2.54 11.49 -21.06
N GLY A 53 3.29 12.58 -21.31
CA GLY A 53 4.76 12.55 -21.28
C GLY A 53 5.41 11.92 -22.51
N VAL A 54 4.64 11.66 -23.56
CA VAL A 54 5.13 11.13 -24.84
C VAL A 54 4.98 12.20 -25.91
N SER A 55 6.03 12.40 -26.70
CA SER A 55 6.03 13.26 -27.89
C SER A 55 6.10 12.43 -29.17
N ASP A 56 5.84 13.06 -30.29
CA ASP A 56 6.06 12.46 -31.63
C ASP A 56 7.47 11.92 -31.74
N GLN A 57 7.62 10.75 -32.34
CA GLN A 57 8.91 10.08 -32.50
C GLN A 57 9.29 10.00 -33.97
N SER A 58 10.53 10.35 -34.27
CA SER A 58 11.15 10.07 -35.58
C SER A 58 12.01 8.83 -35.43
N LEU A 59 11.69 7.78 -36.14
CA LEU A 59 12.31 6.46 -36.06
C LEU A 59 12.77 6.00 -37.45
N PRO A 60 13.72 5.04 -37.54
CA PRO A 60 14.01 4.40 -38.82
C PRO A 60 12.74 3.84 -39.46
N ALA A 61 12.66 3.87 -40.81
CA ALA A 61 11.56 3.24 -41.53
C ALA A 61 11.58 1.71 -41.31
N GLY A 62 10.41 1.10 -41.17
CA GLY A 62 10.27 -0.34 -40.92
C GLY A 62 8.99 -0.67 -40.18
N ALA A 63 8.79 -1.95 -39.85
CA ALA A 63 7.64 -2.42 -39.08
C ALA A 63 7.75 -1.93 -37.63
N PHE A 64 6.91 -0.95 -37.26
CA PHE A 64 6.85 -0.40 -35.90
C PHE A 64 6.07 -1.30 -34.95
N SER A 65 6.59 -1.47 -33.75
CA SER A 65 5.87 -2.07 -32.63
C SER A 65 6.33 -1.42 -31.32
N LEU A 66 5.50 -1.51 -30.27
CA LEU A 66 5.87 -1.06 -28.94
C LEU A 66 5.75 -2.18 -27.91
N GLU A 67 6.62 -2.12 -26.92
CA GLU A 67 6.63 -3.03 -25.78
C GLU A 67 6.44 -2.21 -24.51
N VAL A 68 5.30 -2.40 -23.85
CA VAL A 68 4.98 -1.74 -22.56
C VAL A 68 5.62 -2.56 -21.45
N GLY A 69 6.55 -1.96 -20.72
CA GLY A 69 7.19 -2.60 -19.57
C GLY A 69 6.29 -2.76 -18.35
N SER A 70 6.86 -3.28 -17.28
CA SER A 70 6.18 -3.37 -15.99
C SER A 70 6.18 -2.04 -15.26
N VAL A 71 5.11 -1.78 -14.51
CA VAL A 71 5.03 -0.62 -13.61
C VAL A 71 5.83 -0.94 -12.35
N ALA A 72 6.78 -0.07 -12.01
CA ALA A 72 7.55 -0.25 -10.79
C ALA A 72 6.72 0.07 -9.54
N GLY A 73 6.86 -0.78 -8.50
CA GLY A 73 6.17 -0.61 -7.23
C GLY A 73 4.72 -1.10 -7.26
N ARG A 74 3.89 -0.54 -6.37
CA ARG A 74 2.48 -0.94 -6.24
C ARG A 74 1.66 -0.44 -7.42
N TRP A 75 0.75 -1.29 -7.89
CA TRP A 75 -0.15 -1.03 -9.00
C TRP A 75 -1.54 -1.66 -8.71
N PRO A 76 -2.67 -0.98 -9.04
CA PRO A 76 -2.81 0.36 -9.61
C PRO A 76 -2.57 1.49 -8.58
N ARG A 77 -2.15 2.66 -9.08
CA ARG A 77 -2.02 3.92 -8.33
C ARG A 77 -2.39 5.09 -9.22
N ALA A 78 -2.78 6.23 -8.63
CA ALA A 78 -3.33 7.38 -9.35
C ALA A 78 -2.47 7.82 -10.55
N ARG A 79 -1.14 7.80 -10.41
CA ARG A 79 -0.22 8.12 -11.49
C ARG A 79 1.03 7.24 -11.42
N ALA A 80 1.44 6.69 -12.57
CA ALA A 80 2.61 5.83 -12.68
C ALA A 80 3.42 6.11 -13.94
N GLY A 81 4.75 6.10 -13.81
CA GLY A 81 5.66 6.07 -14.96
C GLY A 81 5.81 4.64 -15.46
N VAL A 82 5.60 4.43 -16.74
CA VAL A 82 5.66 3.14 -17.42
C VAL A 82 6.75 3.20 -18.48
N PRO A 83 7.79 2.34 -18.44
CA PRO A 83 8.79 2.27 -19.48
C PRO A 83 8.18 1.67 -20.74
N VAL A 84 8.38 2.33 -21.88
CA VAL A 84 7.91 1.90 -23.19
C VAL A 84 9.10 1.79 -24.12
N ARG A 85 9.33 0.61 -24.70
CA ARG A 85 10.33 0.37 -25.70
C ARG A 85 9.71 0.43 -27.09
N LEU A 86 10.23 1.33 -27.92
CA LEU A 86 9.85 1.43 -29.32
C LEU A 86 10.77 0.53 -30.14
N ARG A 87 10.19 -0.32 -30.97
CA ARG A 87 10.89 -1.29 -31.80
C ARG A 87 10.59 -1.06 -33.28
N VAL A 88 11.59 -1.24 -34.10
CA VAL A 88 11.46 -1.26 -35.55
C VAL A 88 12.11 -2.52 -36.07
N ASP A 89 11.39 -3.29 -36.89
CA ASP A 89 11.80 -4.62 -37.39
C ASP A 89 12.29 -5.55 -36.26
N GLY A 90 11.57 -5.53 -35.11
CA GLY A 90 11.89 -6.32 -33.95
C GLY A 90 13.08 -5.85 -33.11
N ARG A 91 13.81 -4.79 -33.51
CA ARG A 91 14.94 -4.23 -32.77
C ARG A 91 14.51 -3.04 -31.94
N ALA A 92 14.95 -2.97 -30.67
CA ALA A 92 14.70 -1.81 -29.82
C ALA A 92 15.52 -0.61 -30.33
N VAL A 93 14.82 0.48 -30.69
CA VAL A 93 15.45 1.71 -31.20
C VAL A 93 15.38 2.85 -30.19
N ARG A 94 14.41 2.84 -29.30
CA ARG A 94 14.27 3.88 -28.25
C ARG A 94 13.50 3.35 -27.05
N THR A 95 13.83 3.87 -25.87
CA THR A 95 13.04 3.70 -24.66
C THR A 95 12.60 5.06 -24.16
N LEU A 96 11.34 5.18 -23.75
CA LEU A 96 10.76 6.38 -23.15
C LEU A 96 9.94 6.00 -21.92
N VAL A 97 9.54 6.98 -21.12
CA VAL A 97 8.63 6.80 -20.01
C VAL A 97 7.32 7.49 -20.32
N ALA A 98 6.23 6.73 -20.36
CA ALA A 98 4.88 7.24 -20.44
C ALA A 98 4.30 7.40 -19.02
N TRP A 99 3.68 8.54 -18.75
CA TRP A 99 2.95 8.76 -17.52
C TRP A 99 1.49 8.37 -17.71
N VAL A 100 1.02 7.47 -16.85
CA VAL A 100 -0.32 6.90 -16.93
C VAL A 100 -1.11 7.34 -15.71
N ASP A 101 -2.27 7.93 -15.95
CA ASP A 101 -3.23 8.30 -14.92
C ASP A 101 -4.30 7.20 -14.84
N VAL A 102 -4.57 6.73 -13.61
CA VAL A 102 -5.47 5.61 -13.34
C VAL A 102 -6.49 6.00 -12.28
N ARG A 103 -7.68 5.48 -12.38
CA ARG A 103 -8.74 5.61 -11.40
C ARG A 103 -9.30 4.23 -11.05
N ASP A 104 -9.54 3.98 -9.76
CA ASP A 104 -10.06 2.71 -9.26
C ASP A 104 -11.18 2.97 -8.25
N VAL A 105 -12.38 3.26 -8.74
CA VAL A 105 -13.54 3.54 -7.90
C VAL A 105 -14.19 2.24 -7.48
N ARG A 106 -14.31 2.07 -6.16
CA ARG A 106 -14.98 0.91 -5.55
C ARG A 106 -15.90 1.36 -4.43
N THR A 107 -17.05 0.69 -4.32
CA THR A 107 -17.93 0.84 -3.14
C THR A 107 -17.28 0.09 -1.99
N VAL A 108 -16.83 0.82 -0.97
CA VAL A 108 -16.15 0.28 0.22
C VAL A 108 -16.79 0.85 1.48
N LEU A 109 -16.63 0.15 2.61
CA LEU A 109 -17.03 0.67 3.91
C LEU A 109 -16.10 1.81 4.31
N THR A 110 -16.67 2.95 4.70
CA THR A 110 -15.98 4.14 5.20
C THR A 110 -16.43 4.46 6.60
N TYR A 111 -15.59 5.15 7.37
CA TYR A 111 -16.00 5.63 8.69
C TYR A 111 -17.05 6.75 8.51
N ALA A 112 -18.20 6.62 9.15
CA ALA A 112 -19.25 7.64 9.14
C ALA A 112 -18.85 8.86 9.99
N ASP A 113 -18.10 8.62 11.07
CA ASP A 113 -17.66 9.62 12.05
C ASP A 113 -16.16 9.48 12.34
N ASP A 114 -15.56 10.52 12.89
CA ASP A 114 -14.20 10.48 13.42
C ASP A 114 -14.15 9.49 14.61
N ALA A 115 -13.07 8.71 14.71
CA ALA A 115 -12.85 7.88 15.87
C ALA A 115 -11.40 8.01 16.37
N SER A 116 -11.23 8.03 17.70
CA SER A 116 -9.92 8.09 18.32
C SER A 116 -9.21 6.73 18.25
N ALA A 117 -7.88 6.75 18.40
CA ALA A 117 -7.11 5.51 18.56
C ALA A 117 -7.68 4.67 19.72
N HIS A 118 -7.66 3.37 19.52
CA HIS A 118 -8.19 2.35 20.41
C HIS A 118 -9.72 2.34 20.61
N ALA A 119 -10.47 3.13 19.82
CA ALA A 119 -11.93 2.97 19.78
C ALA A 119 -12.30 1.55 19.37
N ARG A 120 -13.32 0.99 20.05
CA ARG A 120 -13.78 -0.39 19.81
C ARG A 120 -14.45 -0.50 18.45
N GLY A 121 -14.18 -1.61 17.75
CA GLY A 121 -14.73 -1.84 16.41
C GLY A 121 -16.26 -1.96 16.39
N ASP A 122 -16.88 -2.48 17.45
CA ASP A 122 -18.33 -2.58 17.60
C ASP A 122 -19.03 -1.22 17.87
N ALA A 123 -18.27 -0.20 18.28
CA ALA A 123 -18.77 1.15 18.47
C ALA A 123 -18.64 2.04 17.22
N LEU A 124 -17.97 1.54 16.16
CA LEU A 124 -17.78 2.30 14.92
C LEU A 124 -19.03 2.20 14.05
N ARG A 125 -19.40 3.33 13.47
CA ARG A 125 -20.41 3.37 12.43
C ARG A 125 -19.72 3.42 11.06
N LEU A 126 -19.97 2.40 10.24
CA LEU A 126 -19.45 2.30 8.88
C LEU A 126 -20.60 2.41 7.87
N GLU A 127 -20.33 3.09 6.75
CA GLU A 127 -21.28 3.25 5.67
C GLU A 127 -20.62 2.98 4.31
N PRO A 128 -21.33 2.40 3.34
CA PRO A 128 -20.77 2.18 2.01
C PRO A 128 -20.65 3.51 1.25
N ARG A 129 -19.51 3.76 0.63
CA ARG A 129 -19.25 4.90 -0.25
C ARG A 129 -18.38 4.50 -1.42
N ASP A 130 -18.53 5.19 -2.54
CA ASP A 130 -17.66 5.07 -3.69
C ASP A 130 -16.40 5.88 -3.48
N ILE A 131 -15.27 5.18 -3.34
CA ILE A 131 -13.95 5.77 -3.07
C ILE A 131 -12.99 5.37 -4.19
N ASP A 132 -12.18 6.34 -4.63
CA ASP A 132 -11.04 6.06 -5.51
C ASP A 132 -9.91 5.41 -4.70
N MET A 133 -9.74 4.11 -4.88
CA MET A 133 -8.79 3.30 -4.13
C MET A 133 -7.35 3.40 -4.65
N THR A 134 -7.06 4.22 -5.65
CA THR A 134 -5.68 4.44 -6.15
C THR A 134 -4.76 5.10 -5.13
N CYS A 135 -5.30 5.79 -4.11
CA CYS A 135 -4.56 6.34 -2.97
C CYS A 135 -4.24 5.30 -1.91
N CYS A 136 -5.08 4.24 -1.83
CA CYS A 136 -5.17 3.39 -0.65
C CYS A 136 -4.83 1.95 -1.02
N PHE A 137 -3.87 1.37 -0.31
CA PHE A 137 -3.38 0.03 -0.59
C PHE A 137 -3.66 -0.90 0.57
N GLY A 138 -4.11 -2.10 0.25
CA GLY A 138 -4.41 -3.15 1.19
C GLY A 138 -5.86 -3.59 1.12
N ASP A 139 -6.21 -4.51 2.01
CA ASP A 139 -7.55 -5.06 2.08
C ASP A 139 -8.49 -4.11 2.83
N VAL A 140 -9.66 -3.90 2.26
CA VAL A 140 -10.76 -3.17 2.89
C VAL A 140 -11.58 -4.11 3.77
N VAL A 141 -12.15 -3.55 4.83
CA VAL A 141 -13.16 -4.27 5.64
C VAL A 141 -14.38 -4.51 4.76
N ARG A 142 -14.81 -5.77 4.65
CA ARG A 142 -15.98 -6.15 3.86
C ARG A 142 -17.24 -6.30 4.70
N ASP A 143 -17.07 -6.64 5.97
CA ASP A 143 -18.16 -6.88 6.91
C ASP A 143 -17.83 -6.25 8.27
N ALA A 144 -18.65 -5.29 8.70
CA ALA A 144 -18.50 -4.60 9.96
C ALA A 144 -18.64 -5.55 11.19
N SER A 145 -19.34 -6.67 11.04
CA SER A 145 -19.50 -7.64 12.13
C SER A 145 -18.17 -8.26 12.57
N THR A 146 -17.20 -8.35 11.65
CA THR A 146 -15.85 -8.87 11.95
C THR A 146 -15.06 -8.00 12.92
N LEU A 147 -15.49 -6.75 13.12
CA LEU A 147 -14.80 -5.77 13.96
C LEU A 147 -15.15 -5.87 15.45
N ALA A 148 -16.12 -6.68 15.85
CA ALA A 148 -16.62 -6.75 17.22
C ALA A 148 -15.55 -7.07 18.28
N THR A 149 -14.51 -7.81 17.91
CA THR A 149 -13.38 -8.17 18.77
C THR A 149 -12.12 -7.35 18.53
N LEU A 150 -12.22 -6.34 17.68
CA LEU A 150 -11.11 -5.50 17.26
C LEU A 150 -11.24 -4.08 17.79
N ARG A 151 -10.14 -3.33 17.75
CA ARG A 151 -10.11 -1.88 17.99
C ARG A 151 -9.25 -1.20 16.92
N VAL A 152 -9.47 0.10 16.69
CA VAL A 152 -8.62 0.86 15.76
C VAL A 152 -7.26 1.14 16.38
N ARG A 153 -6.20 1.01 15.57
CA ARG A 153 -4.81 1.28 15.98
C ARG A 153 -4.49 2.76 16.07
N ARG A 154 -5.12 3.57 15.22
CA ARG A 154 -4.88 5.00 15.08
C ARG A 154 -6.19 5.77 15.04
N ALA A 155 -6.13 7.06 15.26
CA ALA A 155 -7.27 7.91 14.97
C ALA A 155 -7.61 7.85 13.47
N VAL A 156 -8.89 7.78 13.16
CA VAL A 156 -9.46 7.75 11.80
C VAL A 156 -10.47 8.87 11.64
N ARG A 157 -10.67 9.30 10.41
CA ARG A 157 -11.58 10.41 10.09
C ARG A 157 -12.80 9.91 9.31
N ALA A 158 -13.90 10.65 9.46
CA ALA A 158 -15.08 10.45 8.64
C ALA A 158 -14.72 10.50 7.14
N GLY A 159 -15.26 9.55 6.38
CA GLY A 159 -15.02 9.40 4.95
C GLY A 159 -13.74 8.63 4.57
N GLU A 160 -12.83 8.32 5.51
CA GLU A 160 -11.72 7.41 5.21
C GLU A 160 -12.23 5.98 4.96
N PRO A 161 -11.65 5.22 4.01
CA PRO A 161 -11.99 3.81 3.84
C PRO A 161 -11.52 3.00 5.06
N ALA A 162 -12.36 2.09 5.54
CA ALA A 162 -12.01 1.18 6.63
C ALA A 162 -11.09 0.07 6.10
N MET A 163 -9.81 0.16 6.42
CA MET A 163 -8.80 -0.81 5.99
C MET A 163 -8.60 -1.88 7.07
N VAL A 164 -8.39 -3.14 6.67
CA VAL A 164 -8.07 -4.22 7.63
C VAL A 164 -6.85 -3.88 8.49
N SER A 165 -5.88 -3.17 7.91
CA SER A 165 -4.67 -2.71 8.62
C SER A 165 -4.93 -1.65 9.70
N ASP A 166 -6.09 -1.00 9.70
CA ASP A 166 -6.45 -0.02 10.72
C ASP A 166 -6.80 -0.69 12.05
N PHE A 167 -7.02 -2.00 12.07
CA PHE A 167 -7.53 -2.73 13.23
C PHE A 167 -6.48 -3.64 13.86
N GLU A 168 -6.66 -3.89 15.13
CA GLU A 168 -5.92 -4.87 15.91
C GLU A 168 -6.85 -5.56 16.89
N ALA A 169 -6.49 -6.76 17.34
CA ALA A 169 -7.25 -7.46 18.37
C ALA A 169 -7.22 -6.66 19.68
N MET A 170 -8.37 -6.58 20.35
CA MET A 170 -8.43 -5.98 21.69
C MET A 170 -7.52 -6.73 22.65
N PRO A 171 -6.78 -6.02 23.52
CA PRO A 171 -5.98 -6.66 24.55
C PRO A 171 -6.89 -7.30 25.62
N ASP A 172 -6.40 -8.34 26.27
CA ASP A 172 -7.11 -8.98 27.40
C ASP A 172 -7.10 -8.09 28.65
N VAL A 173 -6.07 -7.26 28.77
CA VAL A 173 -5.93 -6.18 29.75
C VAL A 173 -5.54 -4.91 28.99
N ALA A 174 -6.34 -3.85 29.12
CA ALA A 174 -6.03 -2.56 28.50
C ALA A 174 -5.28 -1.64 29.48
N ALA A 175 -4.42 -0.77 28.93
CA ALA A 175 -3.77 0.27 29.72
C ALA A 175 -4.81 1.15 30.44
N ARG A 176 -4.53 1.51 31.69
CA ARG A 176 -5.38 2.28 32.60
C ARG A 176 -6.65 1.53 33.05
N GLN A 177 -6.76 0.25 32.74
CA GLN A 177 -7.86 -0.59 33.20
C GLN A 177 -7.58 -1.11 34.60
N SER A 178 -8.62 -1.17 35.43
CA SER A 178 -8.58 -1.87 36.72
C SER A 178 -8.44 -3.37 36.49
N VAL A 179 -7.51 -4.01 37.18
CA VAL A 179 -7.21 -5.44 37.09
C VAL A 179 -7.14 -6.09 38.44
N GLU A 180 -7.57 -7.35 38.48
CA GLU A 180 -7.35 -8.22 39.63
C GLU A 180 -5.91 -8.74 39.61
N ILE A 181 -5.18 -8.53 40.72
CA ILE A 181 -3.81 -8.98 40.88
C ILE A 181 -3.82 -10.16 41.83
N GLU A 182 -3.44 -11.31 41.33
CA GLU A 182 -3.32 -12.54 42.14
C GLU A 182 -1.85 -12.78 42.48
N VAL A 183 -1.58 -12.97 43.75
CA VAL A 183 -0.25 -13.34 44.26
C VAL A 183 -0.34 -14.75 44.82
N VAL A 184 0.47 -15.67 44.29
CA VAL A 184 0.49 -17.07 44.75
C VAL A 184 1.82 -17.36 45.41
N ARG A 185 1.81 -17.75 46.72
CA ARG A 185 2.98 -18.19 47.47
C ARG A 185 2.70 -19.52 48.14
N GLY A 186 3.23 -20.58 47.58
CA GLY A 186 2.95 -21.94 48.09
C GLY A 186 1.45 -22.22 48.04
N THR A 187 0.85 -22.47 49.24
CA THR A 187 -0.60 -22.71 49.37
C THR A 187 -1.42 -21.43 49.60
N VAL A 188 -0.75 -20.28 49.77
CA VAL A 188 -1.42 -19.00 50.03
C VAL A 188 -1.69 -18.27 48.72
N ARG A 189 -2.93 -17.86 48.56
CA ARG A 189 -3.41 -17.03 47.46
C ARG A 189 -3.95 -15.72 48.01
N LEU A 190 -3.39 -14.61 47.57
CA LEU A 190 -3.87 -13.27 47.90
C LEU A 190 -4.36 -12.59 46.62
N THR A 191 -5.46 -11.88 46.74
CA THR A 191 -6.03 -11.11 45.63
C THR A 191 -6.13 -9.65 46.05
N THR A 192 -5.68 -8.77 45.20
CA THR A 192 -5.82 -7.31 45.34
C THR A 192 -6.22 -6.71 43.99
N VAL A 193 -6.54 -5.41 43.98
CA VAL A 193 -6.89 -4.68 42.79
C VAL A 193 -5.76 -3.70 42.48
N GLY A 194 -5.63 -3.33 41.22
CA GLY A 194 -4.66 -2.34 40.77
C GLY A 194 -4.98 -1.85 39.37
N THR A 195 -4.13 -0.99 38.84
CA THR A 195 -4.28 -0.39 37.50
C THR A 195 -3.18 -0.89 36.56
N ALA A 196 -3.54 -1.43 35.40
CA ALA A 196 -2.61 -1.77 34.35
C ALA A 196 -1.99 -0.51 33.75
N LEU A 197 -0.68 -0.49 33.57
CA LEU A 197 0.04 0.64 32.97
C LEU A 197 0.30 0.45 31.47
N ALA A 198 0.09 -0.75 30.97
CA ALA A 198 0.25 -1.09 29.55
C ALA A 198 -0.80 -2.11 29.12
N ASP A 199 -1.04 -2.18 27.81
CA ASP A 199 -1.84 -3.24 27.22
C ASP A 199 -1.15 -4.60 27.37
N GLY A 200 -1.94 -5.67 27.54
CA GLY A 200 -1.43 -7.03 27.62
C GLY A 200 -2.37 -8.08 27.11
N ARG A 201 -1.82 -9.14 26.54
CA ARG A 201 -2.52 -10.36 26.16
C ARG A 201 -2.16 -11.48 27.13
N ILE A 202 -3.03 -12.48 27.26
CA ILE A 202 -2.77 -13.66 28.09
C ILE A 202 -1.36 -14.20 27.83
N GLY A 203 -0.59 -14.40 28.90
CA GLY A 203 0.79 -14.86 28.89
C GLY A 203 1.84 -13.73 28.83
N GLN A 204 1.48 -12.51 28.44
CA GLN A 204 2.40 -11.37 28.43
C GLN A 204 2.62 -10.80 29.84
N ILE A 205 3.81 -10.23 30.06
CA ILE A 205 4.15 -9.54 31.30
C ILE A 205 3.96 -8.05 31.08
N ILE A 206 3.15 -7.43 31.94
CA ILE A 206 2.87 -5.99 31.90
C ILE A 206 3.21 -5.36 33.27
N ALA A 207 3.41 -4.04 33.26
CA ALA A 207 3.51 -3.26 34.47
C ALA A 207 2.10 -2.96 35.00
N VAL A 208 1.87 -3.23 36.28
CA VAL A 208 0.63 -2.92 36.99
C VAL A 208 0.93 -2.18 38.27
N ARG A 209 0.09 -1.26 38.68
CA ARG A 209 0.23 -0.53 39.93
C ARG A 209 -0.87 -1.03 40.87
N PRO A 210 -0.53 -1.77 41.94
CA PRO A 210 -1.50 -2.14 42.99
C PRO A 210 -2.07 -0.88 43.65
N ASP A 211 -3.33 -0.95 44.07
CA ASP A 211 -3.95 0.17 44.75
C ASP A 211 -3.25 0.40 46.12
N GLY A 212 -2.92 1.69 46.37
CA GLY A 212 -2.15 2.09 47.54
C GLY A 212 -0.64 1.90 47.45
N ALA A 213 -0.10 1.32 46.35
CA ALA A 213 1.32 1.20 46.12
C ALA A 213 1.89 2.37 45.29
N GLU A 214 3.07 2.89 45.70
CA GLU A 214 3.75 3.94 44.95
C GLU A 214 4.46 3.40 43.69
N GLN A 215 4.98 2.18 43.76
CA GLN A 215 5.75 1.58 42.69
C GLN A 215 4.96 0.54 41.91
N PRO A 216 5.10 0.51 40.57
CA PRO A 216 4.50 -0.52 39.76
C PRO A 216 5.27 -1.84 39.93
N VAL A 217 4.56 -2.95 39.76
CA VAL A 217 5.09 -4.30 39.73
C VAL A 217 4.89 -4.94 38.37
N ARG A 218 5.73 -5.92 38.03
CA ARG A 218 5.58 -6.70 36.80
C ARG A 218 4.70 -7.92 37.08
N ALA A 219 3.66 -8.09 36.29
CA ALA A 219 2.72 -9.21 36.45
C ALA A 219 2.39 -9.82 35.08
N ARG A 220 2.13 -11.12 35.07
CA ARG A 220 1.74 -11.87 33.88
C ARG A 220 0.23 -11.83 33.74
N VAL A 221 -0.27 -11.49 32.57
CA VAL A 221 -1.71 -11.59 32.25
C VAL A 221 -2.12 -13.05 32.25
N SER A 222 -2.98 -13.44 33.17
CA SER A 222 -3.47 -14.80 33.32
C SER A 222 -4.86 -15.03 32.72
N ALA A 223 -5.68 -13.98 32.70
CA ALA A 223 -7.00 -13.98 32.07
C ALA A 223 -7.41 -12.54 31.73
N LYS A 224 -8.61 -12.37 31.15
CA LYS A 224 -9.20 -11.07 30.91
C LYS A 224 -9.35 -10.30 32.23
N GLN A 225 -8.76 -9.09 32.28
CA GLN A 225 -8.73 -8.22 33.48
C GLN A 225 -8.06 -8.85 34.72
N LYS A 226 -7.26 -9.90 34.52
CA LYS A 226 -6.57 -10.60 35.62
C LYS A 226 -5.10 -10.80 35.31
N VAL A 227 -4.27 -10.53 36.34
CA VAL A 227 -2.82 -10.71 36.26
C VAL A 227 -2.31 -11.49 37.47
N THR A 228 -1.23 -12.23 37.30
CA THR A 228 -0.57 -12.99 38.36
C THR A 228 0.84 -12.46 38.56
N LEU A 229 1.18 -12.17 39.81
CA LEU A 229 2.57 -11.90 40.22
C LEU A 229 3.33 -13.21 40.33
N ASP A 230 4.37 -13.34 39.51
CA ASP A 230 5.28 -14.48 39.53
C ASP A 230 6.52 -14.12 40.35
N GLU A 231 6.91 -14.95 41.33
CA GLU A 231 8.04 -14.71 42.21
C GLU A 231 9.39 -14.56 41.47
N GLN A 232 9.45 -14.99 40.23
CA GLN A 232 10.68 -14.96 39.39
C GLN A 232 10.88 -13.66 38.61
N LEU A 233 10.04 -12.64 38.80
CA LEU A 233 10.05 -11.39 38.04
C LEU A 233 10.65 -10.18 38.77
N HIS A 234 11.45 -10.42 39.81
CA HIS A 234 12.20 -9.38 40.55
C HIS A 234 13.52 -9.04 39.85
#